data_61ffaf4c62715033d3efbc618f32e2c8
#
_entry.id   61ffaf4c62715033d3efbc618f32e2c8
#
_cell.length_a   1.000
_cell.length_b   1.000
_cell.length_c   1.000
_cell.angle_alpha   90.00
_cell.angle_beta   90.00
_cell.angle_gamma   90.00
#
_symmetry.space_group_name_H-M   'P 1'
#
loop_
_entity.id
_entity.type
_entity.pdbx_description
1 polymer ?
#
loop_
_entity_poly.entity_id
_entity_poly.type
_entity_poly.pdbx_seq_one_letter_code
_entity_poly.pdbx_strand_id
1 'polypeptide(L)'
;MSYWSVSDIRTHLRALGANPKHEHRVLRLWSQALPQTQGRRPLESFMPAAVREALPGIEAQLQALATLREQHPGEDGSARLLVGLQDGQSVESVLLPRDGLCVSTQVGCAVGCVFCMTGQGGLVRQVESAEIVAQVALARHRRPVKKVVFMGMGEPAHNLDNVLEAIDLLGTVGNIGHK
;
A
#
# COMPACT_ATOMS: atom_id res chain seq x y z
N MET A 1 -17.68 -0.31 3.38
CA MET A 1 -16.78 -1.16 4.17
C MET A 1 -15.39 -0.56 4.05
N SER A 2 -14.67 -0.36 5.11
CA SER A 2 -13.28 0.17 5.05
C SER A 2 -12.32 -0.99 5.15
N TYR A 3 -11.28 -1.02 4.32
CA TYR A 3 -10.20 -1.99 4.44
C TYR A 3 -9.09 -1.38 5.29
N TRP A 4 -8.65 -2.10 6.29
CA TRP A 4 -7.53 -1.71 7.12
C TRP A 4 -6.31 -2.59 6.86
N SER A 5 -6.53 -3.91 6.74
CA SER A 5 -5.47 -4.88 6.48
C SER A 5 -5.63 -5.57 5.12
N VAL A 6 -4.56 -6.20 4.64
CA VAL A 6 -4.61 -7.10 3.47
C VAL A 6 -5.54 -8.29 3.75
N SER A 7 -5.56 -8.77 4.97
CA SER A 7 -6.46 -9.84 5.41
C SER A 7 -7.94 -9.45 5.32
N ASP A 8 -8.30 -8.19 5.59
CA ASP A 8 -9.67 -7.69 5.41
C ASP A 8 -10.09 -7.73 3.93
N ILE A 9 -9.20 -7.31 3.03
CA ILE A 9 -9.45 -7.37 1.58
C ILE A 9 -9.69 -8.81 1.14
N ARG A 10 -8.85 -9.75 1.59
CA ARG A 10 -9.00 -11.19 1.28
C ARG A 10 -10.32 -11.72 1.81
N THR A 11 -10.68 -11.38 3.05
CA THR A 11 -11.94 -11.80 3.69
C THR A 11 -13.16 -11.30 2.92
N HIS A 12 -13.13 -10.02 2.50
CA HIS A 12 -14.22 -9.47 1.69
C HIS A 12 -14.34 -10.18 0.32
N LEU A 13 -13.23 -10.40 -0.36
CA LEU A 13 -13.23 -11.13 -1.64
C LEU A 13 -13.79 -12.55 -1.49
N ARG A 14 -13.41 -13.28 -0.43
CA ARG A 14 -13.93 -14.61 -0.12
C ARG A 14 -15.43 -14.61 0.15
N ALA A 15 -15.92 -13.60 0.86
CA ALA A 15 -17.37 -13.45 1.10
C ALA A 15 -18.16 -13.25 -0.21
N LEU A 16 -17.51 -12.74 -1.27
CA LEU A 16 -18.07 -12.61 -2.62
C LEU A 16 -17.83 -13.88 -3.48
N GLY A 17 -17.35 -14.97 -2.91
CA GLY A 17 -17.07 -16.21 -3.61
C GLY A 17 -15.72 -16.28 -4.34
N ALA A 18 -14.78 -15.38 -4.03
CA ALA A 18 -13.43 -15.47 -4.57
C ALA A 18 -12.68 -16.68 -4.00
N ASN A 19 -11.93 -17.35 -4.85
CA ASN A 19 -10.92 -18.32 -4.46
C ASN A 19 -9.52 -17.68 -4.43
N PRO A 20 -8.46 -18.37 -3.95
CA PRO A 20 -7.12 -17.81 -3.85
C PRO A 20 -6.55 -17.22 -5.16
N LYS A 21 -6.93 -17.78 -6.34
CA LYS A 21 -6.46 -17.25 -7.64
C LYS A 21 -7.12 -15.91 -7.97
N HIS A 22 -8.37 -15.72 -7.56
CA HIS A 22 -9.09 -14.45 -7.72
C HIS A 22 -8.50 -13.38 -6.80
N GLU A 23 -8.28 -13.71 -5.51
CA GLU A 23 -7.60 -12.84 -4.55
C GLU A 23 -6.22 -12.40 -5.07
N HIS A 24 -5.43 -13.38 -5.51
CA HIS A 24 -4.09 -13.12 -6.08
C HIS A 24 -4.16 -12.14 -7.26
N ARG A 25 -5.12 -12.29 -8.18
CA ARG A 25 -5.27 -11.36 -9.30
C ARG A 25 -5.59 -9.95 -8.84
N VAL A 26 -6.60 -9.78 -7.97
CA VAL A 26 -7.02 -8.45 -7.48
C VAL A 26 -5.86 -7.76 -6.77
N LEU A 27 -5.24 -8.45 -5.81
CA LEU A 27 -4.13 -7.89 -5.02
C LEU A 27 -2.89 -7.59 -5.86
N ARG A 28 -2.59 -8.45 -6.84
CA ARG A 28 -1.47 -8.24 -7.77
C ARG A 28 -1.68 -6.99 -8.62
N LEU A 29 -2.83 -6.85 -9.24
CA LEU A 29 -3.10 -5.71 -10.11
C LEU A 29 -3.13 -4.41 -9.32
N TRP A 30 -3.75 -4.41 -8.15
CA TRP A 30 -3.75 -3.26 -7.26
C TRP A 30 -2.33 -2.86 -6.83
N SER A 31 -1.58 -3.77 -6.21
CA SER A 31 -0.24 -3.48 -5.68
C SER A 31 0.77 -3.09 -6.77
N GLN A 32 0.53 -3.51 -8.02
CA GLN A 32 1.33 -3.12 -9.18
C GLN A 32 0.81 -1.86 -9.90
N ALA A 33 -0.23 -1.21 -9.39
CA ALA A 33 -0.89 -0.05 -10.00
C ALA A 33 -1.38 -0.32 -11.43
N LEU A 34 -1.90 -1.52 -11.67
CA LEU A 34 -2.43 -1.96 -12.95
C LEU A 34 -3.96 -2.03 -12.91
N PRO A 35 -4.65 -1.72 -14.02
CA PRO A 35 -6.11 -1.80 -14.06
C PRO A 35 -6.60 -3.24 -13.87
N GLN A 36 -7.71 -3.41 -13.14
CA GLN A 36 -8.29 -4.73 -12.85
C GLN A 36 -8.78 -5.47 -14.12
N THR A 37 -8.97 -4.74 -15.21
CA THR A 37 -9.27 -5.31 -16.54
C THR A 37 -8.05 -5.95 -17.20
N GLN A 38 -6.82 -5.65 -16.73
CA GLN A 38 -5.61 -6.18 -17.35
C GLN A 38 -5.44 -7.67 -17.03
N GLY A 39 -5.27 -8.47 -18.08
CA GLY A 39 -5.01 -9.90 -17.94
C GLY A 39 -5.24 -10.66 -19.24
N ARG A 40 -4.70 -11.89 -19.33
CA ARG A 40 -4.87 -12.76 -20.50
C ARG A 40 -6.28 -13.34 -20.61
N ARG A 41 -7.01 -13.44 -19.48
CA ARG A 41 -8.38 -13.99 -19.43
C ARG A 41 -9.35 -12.84 -19.16
N PRO A 42 -10.45 -12.74 -19.92
CA PRO A 42 -11.53 -11.81 -19.65
C PRO A 42 -12.07 -12.00 -18.23
N LEU A 43 -12.52 -10.92 -17.60
CA LEU A 43 -13.08 -10.97 -16.23
C LEU A 43 -14.29 -11.91 -16.16
N GLU A 44 -15.12 -11.91 -17.19
CA GLU A 44 -16.34 -12.69 -17.30
C GLU A 44 -16.09 -14.20 -17.22
N SER A 45 -14.95 -14.65 -17.76
CA SER A 45 -14.61 -16.08 -17.78
C SER A 45 -13.75 -16.51 -16.60
N PHE A 46 -13.27 -15.59 -15.79
CA PHE A 46 -12.32 -15.86 -14.72
C PHE A 46 -12.86 -15.55 -13.31
N MET A 47 -13.59 -14.44 -13.15
CA MET A 47 -14.08 -13.99 -11.84
C MET A 47 -15.53 -14.39 -11.58
N PRO A 48 -15.91 -14.75 -10.34
CA PRO A 48 -17.31 -14.91 -9.94
C PRO A 48 -18.13 -13.62 -10.22
N ALA A 49 -19.41 -13.77 -10.55
CA ALA A 49 -20.29 -12.66 -10.88
C ALA A 49 -20.30 -11.59 -9.76
N ALA A 50 -20.50 -12.02 -8.52
CA ALA A 50 -20.53 -11.11 -7.36
C ALA A 50 -19.22 -10.31 -7.20
N VAL A 51 -18.06 -10.92 -7.46
CA VAL A 51 -16.77 -10.22 -7.43
C VAL A 51 -16.71 -9.16 -8.55
N ARG A 52 -17.15 -9.52 -9.77
CA ARG A 52 -17.16 -8.58 -10.91
C ARG A 52 -18.05 -7.36 -10.66
N GLU A 53 -19.22 -7.59 -10.11
CA GLU A 53 -20.18 -6.52 -9.77
C GLU A 53 -19.64 -5.59 -8.68
N ALA A 54 -18.94 -6.15 -7.68
CA ALA A 54 -18.33 -5.39 -6.59
C ALA A 54 -17.00 -4.72 -6.96
N LEU A 55 -16.34 -5.16 -8.04
CA LEU A 55 -14.97 -4.76 -8.38
C LEU A 55 -14.76 -3.25 -8.51
N PRO A 56 -15.65 -2.45 -9.15
CA PRO A 56 -15.48 -1.00 -9.20
C PRO A 56 -15.48 -0.35 -7.80
N GLY A 57 -16.33 -0.83 -6.89
CA GLY A 57 -16.38 -0.36 -5.51
C GLY A 57 -15.12 -0.76 -4.72
N ILE A 58 -14.62 -1.97 -4.94
CA ILE A 58 -13.36 -2.45 -4.35
C ILE A 58 -12.19 -1.59 -4.83
N GLU A 59 -12.09 -1.33 -6.13
CA GLU A 59 -11.04 -0.46 -6.70
C GLU A 59 -11.07 0.94 -6.09
N ALA A 60 -12.24 1.55 -5.99
CA ALA A 60 -12.41 2.87 -5.38
C ALA A 60 -11.95 2.89 -3.92
N GLN A 61 -12.30 1.86 -3.14
CA GLN A 61 -11.86 1.73 -1.75
C GLN A 61 -10.34 1.53 -1.63
N LEU A 62 -9.74 0.69 -2.48
CA LEU A 62 -8.30 0.47 -2.51
C LEU A 62 -7.52 1.74 -2.90
N GLN A 63 -8.05 2.53 -3.82
CA GLN A 63 -7.46 3.83 -4.20
C GLN A 63 -7.58 4.87 -3.09
N ALA A 64 -8.64 4.82 -2.29
CA ALA A 64 -8.85 5.74 -1.18
C ALA A 64 -7.95 5.47 0.03
N LEU A 65 -7.31 4.28 0.15
CA LEU A 65 -6.40 3.94 1.25
C LEU A 65 -5.21 4.90 1.35
N ALA A 66 -4.70 5.37 0.21
CA ALA A 66 -3.60 6.32 0.15
C ALA A 66 -3.81 7.28 -1.02
N THR A 67 -3.89 8.57 -0.73
CA THR A 67 -4.07 9.63 -1.72
C THR A 67 -2.90 10.60 -1.68
N LEU A 68 -2.45 11.07 -2.84
CA LEU A 68 -1.41 12.08 -2.87
C LEU A 68 -2.00 13.44 -2.50
N ARG A 69 -1.48 14.08 -1.45
CA ARG A 69 -1.80 15.46 -1.09
C ARG A 69 -0.82 16.43 -1.72
N GLU A 70 0.47 16.17 -1.57
CA GLU A 70 1.54 17.03 -2.09
C GLU A 70 2.73 16.20 -2.55
N GLN A 71 3.53 16.76 -3.47
CA GLN A 71 4.79 16.17 -3.92
C GLN A 71 5.87 17.25 -3.96
N HIS A 72 6.99 16.97 -3.32
CA HIS A 72 8.15 17.86 -3.27
C HIS A 72 9.35 17.15 -3.91
N PRO A 73 9.77 17.55 -5.13
CA PRO A 73 10.94 16.96 -5.79
C PRO A 73 12.23 17.39 -5.08
N GLY A 74 13.18 16.45 -4.97
CA GLY A 74 14.55 16.72 -4.56
C GLY A 74 15.49 16.88 -5.74
N GLU A 75 16.64 17.51 -5.52
CA GLU A 75 17.65 17.77 -6.57
C GLU A 75 18.35 16.49 -7.04
N ASP A 76 18.38 15.45 -6.21
CA ASP A 76 19.00 14.15 -6.48
C ASP A 76 18.08 13.18 -7.26
N GLY A 77 16.91 13.63 -7.72
CA GLY A 77 15.90 12.81 -8.37
C GLY A 77 15.01 12.04 -7.38
N SER A 78 15.14 12.27 -6.08
CA SER A 78 14.15 11.84 -5.08
C SER A 78 12.89 12.70 -5.14
N ALA A 79 11.81 12.25 -4.51
CA ALA A 79 10.63 13.10 -4.28
C ALA A 79 9.91 12.67 -3.00
N ARG A 80 9.66 13.62 -2.11
CA ARG A 80 8.83 13.41 -0.93
C ARG A 80 7.37 13.53 -1.32
N LEU A 81 6.58 12.54 -0.92
CA LEU A 81 5.14 12.47 -1.13
C LEU A 81 4.44 12.64 0.22
N LEU A 82 3.60 13.64 0.35
CA LEU A 82 2.66 13.73 1.47
C LEU A 82 1.43 12.90 1.11
N VAL A 83 1.23 11.81 1.81
CA VAL A 83 0.19 10.82 1.57
C VAL A 83 -0.92 10.98 2.59
N GLY A 84 -2.13 11.25 2.13
CA GLY A 84 -3.34 11.27 2.96
C GLY A 84 -3.91 9.88 3.11
N LEU A 85 -4.25 9.49 4.34
CA LEU A 85 -4.94 8.26 4.70
C LEU A 85 -6.44 8.49 4.84
N GLN A 86 -7.25 7.41 4.88
CA GLN A 86 -8.71 7.49 4.90
C GLN A 86 -9.29 8.21 6.10
N ASP A 87 -8.62 8.14 7.25
CA ASP A 87 -9.03 8.78 8.51
C ASP A 87 -8.67 10.27 8.61
N GLY A 88 -8.13 10.84 7.52
CA GLY A 88 -7.69 12.23 7.47
C GLY A 88 -6.25 12.45 7.94
N GLN A 89 -5.60 11.46 8.54
CA GLN A 89 -4.18 11.51 8.89
C GLN A 89 -3.29 11.58 7.65
N SER A 90 -2.02 11.87 7.85
CA SER A 90 -1.03 11.89 6.78
C SER A 90 0.25 11.21 7.21
N VAL A 91 0.88 10.56 6.24
CA VAL A 91 2.23 10.04 6.35
C VAL A 91 3.08 10.52 5.18
N GLU A 92 4.39 10.39 5.30
CA GLU A 92 5.31 10.69 4.21
C GLU A 92 5.82 9.39 3.57
N SER A 93 5.88 9.39 2.24
CA SER A 93 6.64 8.40 1.48
C SER A 93 7.70 9.13 0.66
N VAL A 94 8.83 8.49 0.39
CA VAL A 94 9.90 9.11 -0.41
C VAL A 94 10.23 8.21 -1.60
N LEU A 95 9.99 8.74 -2.79
CA LEU A 95 10.52 8.16 -4.01
C LEU A 95 12.03 8.34 -4.02
N LEU A 96 12.75 7.23 -3.95
CA LEU A 96 14.21 7.23 -3.95
C LEU A 96 14.76 7.06 -5.37
N PRO A 97 15.99 7.50 -5.65
CA PRO A 97 16.67 7.15 -6.89
C PRO A 97 16.72 5.63 -7.13
N ARG A 98 16.86 5.21 -8.40
CA ARG A 98 16.99 3.79 -8.80
C ARG A 98 15.79 2.92 -8.43
N ASP A 99 14.57 3.42 -8.68
CA ASP A 99 13.31 2.70 -8.49
C ASP A 99 13.04 2.27 -7.03
N GLY A 100 13.54 3.02 -6.05
CA GLY A 100 13.27 2.80 -4.64
C GLY A 100 12.08 3.60 -4.12
N LEU A 101 11.44 3.10 -3.07
CA LEU A 101 10.42 3.80 -2.29
C LEU A 101 10.67 3.57 -0.80
N CYS A 102 10.73 4.66 -0.05
CA CYS A 102 10.64 4.63 1.40
C CYS A 102 9.19 4.79 1.83
N VAL A 103 8.68 3.87 2.66
CA VAL A 103 7.30 3.88 3.17
C VAL A 103 7.26 4.10 4.66
N SER A 104 6.14 4.65 5.13
CA SER A 104 5.86 4.88 6.54
C SER A 104 5.03 3.74 7.13
N THR A 105 5.28 3.43 8.41
CA THR A 105 4.62 2.35 9.15
C THR A 105 3.80 2.84 10.33
N GLN A 106 3.92 4.11 10.71
CA GLN A 106 3.15 4.71 11.81
C GLN A 106 2.79 6.16 11.45
N VAL A 107 1.69 6.63 11.99
CA VAL A 107 1.38 8.06 12.10
C VAL A 107 1.98 8.54 13.41
N GLY A 108 3.03 9.36 13.34
CA GLY A 108 3.88 9.66 14.50
C GLY A 108 4.83 8.51 14.83
N CYS A 109 5.52 8.58 15.96
CA CYS A 109 6.43 7.54 16.45
C CYS A 109 6.67 7.68 17.94
N ALA A 110 6.67 6.56 18.68
CA ALA A 110 6.91 6.55 20.12
C ALA A 110 8.40 6.44 20.52
N VAL A 111 9.31 6.19 19.56
CA VAL A 111 10.75 5.97 19.86
C VAL A 111 11.44 7.25 20.33
N GLY A 112 11.03 8.42 19.80
CA GLY A 112 11.55 9.71 20.27
C GLY A 112 13.03 9.95 19.97
N CYS A 113 13.54 9.45 18.83
CA CYS A 113 14.92 9.71 18.40
C CYS A 113 15.20 11.22 18.37
N VAL A 114 16.29 11.66 18.98
CA VAL A 114 16.63 13.08 19.19
C VAL A 114 16.76 13.91 17.91
N PHE A 115 17.03 13.28 16.78
CA PHE A 115 17.19 13.90 15.47
C PHE A 115 15.95 13.79 14.57
N CYS A 116 14.89 13.10 15.03
CA CYS A 116 13.74 12.75 14.18
C CYS A 116 12.51 13.57 14.56
N MET A 117 12.00 14.33 13.60
CA MET A 117 10.80 15.16 13.78
C MET A 117 9.53 14.33 13.99
N THR A 118 9.46 13.12 13.42
CA THR A 118 8.28 12.23 13.53
C THR A 118 7.96 11.86 14.98
N GLY A 119 8.98 11.72 15.83
CA GLY A 119 8.80 11.36 17.24
C GLY A 119 8.35 12.50 18.16
N GLN A 120 8.39 13.75 17.73
CA GLN A 120 8.11 14.91 18.60
C GLN A 120 6.65 14.95 19.06
N GLY A 121 5.71 14.52 18.21
CA GLY A 121 4.28 14.45 18.55
C GLY A 121 3.84 13.12 19.17
N GLY A 122 4.76 12.19 19.40
CA GLY A 122 4.44 10.84 19.85
C GLY A 122 3.78 9.98 18.77
N LEU A 123 3.29 8.81 19.18
CA LEU A 123 2.58 7.87 18.30
C LEU A 123 1.07 8.20 18.31
N VAL A 124 0.49 8.39 17.15
CA VAL A 124 -0.96 8.55 16.96
C VAL A 124 -1.59 7.17 16.74
N ARG A 125 -1.12 6.43 15.71
CA ARG A 125 -1.56 5.04 15.43
C ARG A 125 -0.58 4.29 14.54
N GLN A 126 -0.75 2.99 14.47
CA GLN A 126 -0.12 2.14 13.48
C GLN A 126 -0.70 2.42 12.09
N VAL A 127 0.11 2.28 11.04
CA VAL A 127 -0.35 2.21 9.65
C VAL A 127 -0.62 0.75 9.33
N GLU A 128 -1.82 0.46 8.87
CA GLU A 128 -2.24 -0.91 8.61
C GLU A 128 -1.61 -1.47 7.33
N SER A 129 -1.56 -2.79 7.21
CA SER A 129 -0.84 -3.44 6.10
C SER A 129 -1.35 -3.03 4.72
N ALA A 130 -2.67 -2.85 4.55
CA ALA A 130 -3.24 -2.37 3.30
C ALA A 130 -2.84 -0.92 3.00
N GLU A 131 -2.74 -0.06 4.02
CA GLU A 131 -2.27 1.33 3.84
C GLU A 131 -0.77 1.38 3.48
N ILE A 132 0.04 0.46 4.01
CA ILE A 132 1.47 0.33 3.62
C ILE A 132 1.57 -0.06 2.15
N VAL A 133 0.81 -1.07 1.70
CA VAL A 133 0.78 -1.49 0.29
C VAL A 133 0.24 -0.39 -0.61
N ALA A 134 -0.76 0.36 -0.15
CA ALA A 134 -1.35 1.48 -0.89
C ALA A 134 -0.34 2.61 -1.16
N GLN A 135 0.60 2.88 -0.25
CA GLN A 135 1.71 3.82 -0.50
C GLN A 135 2.55 3.36 -1.70
N VAL A 136 2.80 2.04 -1.82
CA VAL A 136 3.55 1.47 -2.97
C VAL A 136 2.74 1.58 -4.26
N ALA A 137 1.45 1.25 -4.23
CA ALA A 137 0.57 1.38 -5.39
C ALA A 137 0.46 2.84 -5.86
N LEU A 138 0.30 3.78 -4.92
CA LEU A 138 0.28 5.22 -5.20
C LEU A 138 1.57 5.69 -5.88
N ALA A 139 2.72 5.26 -5.35
CA ALA A 139 4.03 5.62 -5.90
C ALA A 139 4.23 5.05 -7.33
N ARG A 140 3.73 3.84 -7.59
CA ARG A 140 3.81 3.18 -8.90
C ARG A 140 3.00 3.87 -10.00
N HIS A 141 1.98 4.65 -9.65
CA HIS A 141 1.32 5.54 -10.63
C HIS A 141 2.20 6.70 -11.07
N ARG A 142 3.32 6.96 -10.39
CA ARG A 142 4.27 8.06 -10.68
C ARG A 142 5.49 7.58 -11.44
N ARG A 143 6.10 6.50 -10.97
CA ARG A 143 7.27 5.88 -11.61
C ARG A 143 7.45 4.43 -11.14
N PRO A 144 8.27 3.62 -11.83
CA PRO A 144 8.56 2.26 -11.41
C PRO A 144 9.08 2.20 -9.97
N VAL A 145 8.59 1.23 -9.18
CA VAL A 145 9.08 0.92 -7.83
C VAL A 145 9.44 -0.56 -7.80
N LYS A 146 10.74 -0.84 -7.61
CA LYS A 146 11.30 -2.20 -7.55
C LYS A 146 11.89 -2.56 -6.19
N LYS A 147 12.09 -1.55 -5.31
CA LYS A 147 12.61 -1.71 -3.96
C LYS A 147 11.73 -0.92 -3.00
N VAL A 148 11.44 -1.49 -1.85
CA VAL A 148 10.73 -0.82 -0.77
C VAL A 148 11.59 -0.88 0.48
N VAL A 149 11.76 0.24 1.17
CA VAL A 149 12.42 0.34 2.46
C VAL A 149 11.46 0.92 3.49
N PHE A 150 11.47 0.34 4.69
CA PHE A 150 10.61 0.72 5.80
C PHE A 150 11.36 1.70 6.73
N MET A 151 11.73 2.85 6.19
CA MET A 151 12.55 3.88 6.85
C MET A 151 11.88 5.26 6.81
N GLY A 152 10.56 5.30 6.62
CA GLY A 152 9.76 6.51 6.68
C GLY A 152 9.37 6.87 8.12
N MET A 153 8.14 7.35 8.31
CA MET A 153 7.61 7.63 9.64
C MET A 153 7.31 6.35 10.39
N GLY A 154 7.72 6.30 11.67
CA GLY A 154 7.47 5.17 12.57
C GLY A 154 8.63 4.20 12.72
N GLU A 155 8.49 3.31 13.73
CA GLU A 155 9.39 2.19 13.98
C GLU A 155 8.72 0.89 13.50
N PRO A 156 9.23 0.25 12.42
CA PRO A 156 8.62 -0.96 11.87
C PRO A 156 8.48 -2.10 12.88
N ALA A 157 9.43 -2.25 13.79
CA ALA A 157 9.39 -3.31 14.81
C ALA A 157 8.24 -3.13 15.80
N HIS A 158 7.72 -1.91 15.98
CA HIS A 158 6.54 -1.63 16.80
C HIS A 158 5.22 -1.85 16.05
N ASN A 159 5.28 -2.16 14.76
CA ASN A 159 4.13 -2.47 13.89
C ASN A 159 4.38 -3.74 13.08
N LEU A 160 5.00 -4.73 13.70
CA LEU A 160 5.61 -5.85 13.01
C LEU A 160 4.61 -6.68 12.19
N ASP A 161 3.42 -6.97 12.72
CA ASP A 161 2.43 -7.79 12.05
C ASP A 161 1.97 -7.16 10.72
N ASN A 162 1.65 -5.87 10.72
CA ASN A 162 1.27 -5.13 9.52
C ASN A 162 2.42 -5.03 8.52
N VAL A 163 3.63 -4.83 9.00
CA VAL A 163 4.84 -4.75 8.16
C VAL A 163 5.11 -6.09 7.49
N LEU A 164 5.04 -7.20 8.23
CA LEU A 164 5.26 -8.54 7.68
C LEU A 164 4.18 -8.93 6.67
N GLU A 165 2.90 -8.60 6.93
CA GLU A 165 1.81 -8.86 5.99
C GLU A 165 2.00 -8.05 4.69
N ALA A 166 2.42 -6.78 4.79
CA ALA A 166 2.73 -5.96 3.63
C ALA A 166 3.94 -6.50 2.84
N ILE A 167 5.00 -6.95 3.52
CA ILE A 167 6.19 -7.56 2.90
C ILE A 167 5.79 -8.84 2.15
N ASP A 168 5.00 -9.71 2.78
CA ASP A 168 4.54 -10.95 2.14
C ASP A 168 3.76 -10.65 0.85
N LEU A 169 2.81 -9.74 0.90
CA LEU A 169 2.04 -9.38 -0.29
C LEU A 169 2.92 -8.76 -1.37
N LEU A 170 3.77 -7.80 -1.02
CA LEU A 170 4.64 -7.13 -1.98
C LEU A 170 5.65 -8.10 -2.61
N GLY A 171 6.17 -9.05 -1.85
CA GLY A 171 7.10 -10.08 -2.32
C GLY A 171 6.44 -11.16 -3.17
N THR A 172 5.22 -11.57 -2.84
CA THR A 172 4.52 -12.67 -3.52
C THR A 172 3.77 -12.23 -4.77
N VAL A 173 3.07 -11.10 -4.72
CA VAL A 173 2.23 -10.61 -5.84
C VAL A 173 2.59 -9.20 -6.31
N GLY A 174 3.19 -8.40 -5.45
CA GLY A 174 3.55 -7.01 -5.71
C GLY A 174 4.77 -6.84 -6.62
N ASN A 175 5.44 -7.91 -7.00
CA ASN A 175 6.66 -7.89 -7.82
C ASN A 175 7.79 -7.01 -7.23
N ILE A 176 7.92 -7.03 -5.90
CA ILE A 176 9.06 -6.51 -5.17
C ILE A 176 9.97 -7.71 -4.90
N GLY A 177 11.05 -7.85 -5.68
CA GLY A 177 11.94 -8.99 -5.54
C GLY A 177 12.72 -8.97 -4.22
N HIS A 178 12.72 -10.10 -3.53
CA HIS A 178 13.72 -10.37 -2.50
C HIS A 178 15.00 -10.84 -3.23
N LYS A 179 16.09 -10.13 -3.03
CA LYS A 179 17.42 -10.58 -3.45
C LYS A 179 18.19 -11.01 -2.23
#